data_031ec3b343aa4aa97b72ece221aadb75
#
_entry.id   031ec3b343aa4aa97b72ece221aadb75
#
_cell.length_a   1.000
_cell.length_b   1.000
_cell.length_c   1.000
_cell.angle_alpha   90.00
_cell.angle_beta   90.00
_cell.angle_gamma   90.00
#
_symmetry.space_group_name_H-M   'P 1'
#
loop_
_entity.id
_entity.type
_entity.pdbx_description
1 polymer ?
#
loop_
_entity_poly.entity_id
_entity_poly.type
_entity_poly.pdbx_seq_one_letter_code
_entity_poly.pdbx_strand_id
1 'polypeptide(L)'
;MRVYTVISWAVVSLFAIVVFASLPKSIGRQWTSELPSQFEIYQRQAYGSRQLPNGAGTCGAVIYQLSEAQTQKIRRDGVAAFPPDLTGPDGLKYGRWASTPMPQDIYERYVLNAAYPVGLNCSRGTWQKEWRAAAEKAGNYYSTNGKALILLWASELQYNPIYLAAVGYFYNP
;
A
#
# COMPACT_ATOMS: atom_id res chain seq x y z
N MET A 1 -32.79 42.23 16.71
CA MET A 1 -32.02 41.76 15.54
C MET A 1 -30.74 40.94 15.86
N ARG A 2 -30.16 40.94 17.08
CA ARG A 2 -28.91 40.20 17.40
C ARG A 2 -29.10 38.70 17.72
N VAL A 3 -30.28 38.26 18.10
CA VAL A 3 -30.54 36.87 18.51
C VAL A 3 -30.55 35.90 17.31
N TYR A 4 -31.07 36.31 16.17
CA TYR A 4 -31.15 35.46 14.95
C TYR A 4 -29.77 35.17 14.35
N THR A 5 -28.81 36.09 14.48
CA THR A 5 -27.44 35.89 13.97
C THR A 5 -26.68 34.84 14.79
N VAL A 6 -26.86 34.80 16.09
CA VAL A 6 -26.17 33.81 16.96
C VAL A 6 -26.71 32.40 16.71
N ILE A 7 -28.04 32.28 16.56
CA ILE A 7 -28.67 30.97 16.27
C ILE A 7 -28.23 30.44 14.89
N SER A 8 -28.09 31.31 13.88
CA SER A 8 -27.64 30.92 12.55
C SER A 8 -26.20 30.35 12.57
N TRP A 9 -25.28 30.99 13.30
CA TRP A 9 -23.90 30.50 13.42
C TRP A 9 -23.80 29.20 14.21
N ALA A 10 -24.61 29.00 15.24
CA ALA A 10 -24.65 27.77 16.01
C ALA A 10 -25.13 26.57 15.15
N VAL A 11 -26.16 26.78 14.31
CA VAL A 11 -26.69 25.76 13.42
C VAL A 11 -25.69 25.41 12.32
N VAL A 12 -25.01 26.39 11.73
CA VAL A 12 -23.98 26.17 10.70
C VAL A 12 -22.78 25.40 11.28
N SER A 13 -22.35 25.77 12.48
CA SER A 13 -21.25 25.08 13.16
C SER A 13 -21.60 23.64 13.52
N LEU A 14 -22.83 23.40 13.99
CA LEU A 14 -23.31 22.04 14.31
C LEU A 14 -23.39 21.18 13.04
N PHE A 15 -23.87 21.75 11.94
CA PHE A 15 -23.95 21.06 10.65
C PHE A 15 -22.56 20.71 10.10
N ALA A 16 -21.60 21.64 10.21
CA ALA A 16 -20.21 21.39 9.82
C ALA A 16 -19.58 20.26 10.65
N ILE A 17 -19.79 20.23 11.97
CA ILE A 17 -19.29 19.16 12.84
C ILE A 17 -19.92 17.82 12.47
N VAL A 18 -21.22 17.77 12.21
CA VAL A 18 -21.91 16.55 11.81
C VAL A 18 -21.42 16.06 10.44
N VAL A 19 -21.24 16.96 9.49
CA VAL A 19 -20.69 16.61 8.15
C VAL A 19 -19.27 16.11 8.26
N PHE A 20 -18.40 16.76 9.04
CA PHE A 20 -17.03 16.30 9.26
C PHE A 20 -16.96 14.97 10.05
N ALA A 21 -17.86 14.75 11.01
CA ALA A 21 -17.96 13.51 11.75
C ALA A 21 -18.56 12.37 10.91
N SER A 22 -19.38 12.70 9.91
CA SER A 22 -20.03 11.75 8.98
C SER A 22 -19.22 11.50 7.72
N LEU A 23 -18.16 12.28 7.47
CA LEU A 23 -17.23 11.96 6.39
C LEU A 23 -16.70 10.54 6.63
N PRO A 24 -16.98 9.63 5.71
CA PRO A 24 -16.72 8.23 5.98
C PRO A 24 -15.24 8.03 6.24
N LYS A 25 -14.90 7.67 7.46
CA LYS A 25 -13.58 7.10 7.81
C LYS A 25 -13.30 5.84 6.96
N SER A 26 -14.27 5.42 6.17
CA SER A 26 -14.21 4.30 5.25
C SER A 26 -13.22 4.48 4.11
N ILE A 27 -13.00 5.72 3.63
CA ILE A 27 -12.03 5.96 2.55
C ILE A 27 -10.61 5.63 3.04
N GLY A 28 -10.27 5.94 4.29
CA GLY A 28 -8.97 5.55 4.87
C GLY A 28 -8.87 4.08 5.24
N ARG A 29 -9.97 3.45 5.67
CA ARG A 29 -9.97 2.03 6.07
C ARG A 29 -9.89 1.05 4.92
N GLN A 30 -10.47 1.38 3.77
CA GLN A 30 -10.46 0.49 2.61
C GLN A 30 -9.07 0.29 2.04
N TRP A 31 -8.15 1.24 2.27
CA TRP A 31 -6.80 1.26 1.70
C TRP A 31 -5.70 0.80 2.66
N THR A 32 -5.93 0.87 3.97
CA THR A 32 -5.04 0.25 4.95
C THR A 32 -5.26 -1.26 5.06
N SER A 33 -6.28 -1.78 4.36
CA SER A 33 -6.62 -3.20 4.39
C SER A 33 -5.73 -4.07 3.51
N GLU A 34 -4.82 -3.51 2.73
CA GLU A 34 -4.03 -4.28 1.76
C GLU A 34 -2.65 -4.68 2.29
N LEU A 35 -2.15 -3.96 3.29
CA LEU A 35 -0.97 -4.37 4.05
C LEU A 35 -1.39 -5.13 5.31
N PRO A 36 -0.64 -6.17 5.70
CA PRO A 36 -0.76 -6.77 7.02
C PRO A 36 -0.70 -5.73 8.13
N SER A 37 -1.49 -5.90 9.19
CA SER A 37 -1.59 -4.94 10.30
C SER A 37 -0.30 -4.74 11.09
N GLN A 38 0.69 -5.60 10.88
CA GLN A 38 2.02 -5.52 11.50
C GLN A 38 2.91 -4.45 10.88
N PHE A 39 2.50 -3.86 9.75
CA PHE A 39 3.23 -2.73 9.17
C PHE A 39 2.82 -1.42 9.82
N GLU A 40 3.81 -0.69 10.32
CA GLU A 40 3.62 0.65 10.81
C GLU A 40 3.72 1.67 9.67
N ILE A 41 2.56 2.12 9.21
CA ILE A 41 2.44 3.05 8.08
C ILE A 41 2.48 4.48 8.62
N TYR A 42 3.38 5.30 8.06
CA TYR A 42 3.39 6.74 8.29
C TYR A 42 2.35 7.45 7.40
N GLN A 43 2.41 7.20 6.09
CA GLN A 43 1.46 7.77 5.13
C GLN A 43 1.38 6.95 3.85
N ARG A 44 0.28 7.16 3.11
CA ARG A 44 0.15 6.66 1.74
C ARG A 44 0.79 7.66 0.77
N GLN A 45 1.71 7.19 -0.06
CA GLN A 45 2.41 8.01 -1.05
C GLN A 45 1.71 8.04 -2.40
N ALA A 46 1.24 6.90 -2.86
CA ALA A 46 0.63 6.79 -4.17
C ALA A 46 -0.40 5.66 -4.22
N TYR A 47 -1.30 5.78 -5.16
CA TYR A 47 -2.33 4.80 -5.45
C TYR A 47 -2.65 4.80 -6.94
N GLY A 48 -2.85 3.61 -7.49
CA GLY A 48 -3.36 3.43 -8.83
C GLY A 48 -4.16 2.15 -8.93
N SER A 49 -5.34 2.21 -9.55
CA SER A 49 -6.15 1.03 -9.84
C SER A 49 -6.71 1.06 -11.25
N ARG A 50 -7.14 -0.08 -11.70
CA ARG A 50 -7.77 -0.27 -12.99
C ARG A 50 -8.84 -1.34 -12.88
N GLN A 51 -10.04 -1.08 -13.41
CA GLN A 51 -11.02 -2.13 -13.66
C GLN A 51 -10.53 -3.01 -14.81
N LEU A 52 -10.69 -4.30 -14.66
CA LEU A 52 -10.40 -5.28 -15.70
C LEU A 52 -11.57 -5.36 -16.69
N PRO A 53 -11.29 -5.69 -17.97
CA PRO A 53 -12.32 -5.90 -18.97
C PRO A 53 -13.36 -6.93 -18.51
N ASN A 54 -14.61 -6.75 -18.95
CA ASN A 54 -15.72 -7.68 -18.72
C ASN A 54 -16.11 -7.91 -17.25
N GLY A 55 -15.82 -6.94 -16.36
CA GLY A 55 -16.18 -7.07 -14.95
C GLY A 55 -15.36 -8.11 -14.18
N ALA A 56 -14.21 -8.51 -14.71
CA ALA A 56 -13.37 -9.55 -14.11
C ALA A 56 -12.70 -9.10 -12.80
N GLY A 57 -13.03 -7.91 -12.27
CA GLY A 57 -12.53 -7.39 -11.02
C GLY A 57 -11.73 -6.10 -11.16
N THR A 58 -11.10 -5.70 -10.06
CA THR A 58 -10.23 -4.53 -9.98
C THR A 58 -8.84 -4.97 -9.55
N CYS A 59 -7.84 -4.44 -10.20
CA CYS A 59 -6.47 -4.60 -9.77
C CYS A 59 -5.79 -3.23 -9.54
N GLY A 60 -4.79 -3.20 -8.68
CA GLY A 60 -4.12 -1.96 -8.36
C GLY A 60 -2.83 -2.15 -7.59
N ALA A 61 -2.20 -1.02 -7.32
CA ALA A 61 -1.08 -0.96 -6.41
C ALA A 61 -1.19 0.27 -5.51
N VAL A 62 -0.78 0.11 -4.27
CA VAL A 62 -0.68 1.18 -3.28
C VAL A 62 0.75 1.25 -2.79
N ILE A 63 1.27 2.45 -2.64
CA ILE A 63 2.59 2.69 -2.07
C ILE A 63 2.42 3.39 -0.74
N TYR A 64 3.01 2.81 0.29
CA TYR A 64 3.03 3.33 1.64
C TYR A 64 4.45 3.70 2.03
N GLN A 65 4.60 4.81 2.71
CA GLN A 65 5.79 5.12 3.48
C GLN A 65 5.66 4.46 4.85
N LEU A 66 6.66 3.69 5.24
CA LEU A 66 6.71 3.09 6.56
C LEU A 66 7.11 4.12 7.62
N SER A 67 6.79 3.85 8.89
CA SER A 67 7.24 4.67 10.00
C SER A 67 8.77 4.66 10.12
N GLU A 68 9.33 5.67 10.78
CA GLU A 68 10.77 5.72 11.08
C GLU A 68 11.19 4.51 11.92
N ALA A 69 10.39 4.12 12.91
CA ALA A 69 10.65 2.96 13.76
C ALA A 69 10.72 1.66 12.94
N GLN A 70 9.75 1.46 12.04
CA GLN A 70 9.74 0.31 11.13
C GLN A 70 10.94 0.34 10.17
N THR A 71 11.28 1.51 9.64
CA THR A 71 12.43 1.72 8.76
C THR A 71 13.74 1.32 9.45
N GLN A 72 13.97 1.78 10.68
CA GLN A 72 15.16 1.44 11.45
C GLN A 72 15.23 -0.05 11.79
N LYS A 73 14.08 -0.66 12.09
CA LYS A 73 13.99 -2.10 12.33
C LYS A 73 14.39 -2.90 11.09
N ILE A 74 13.88 -2.53 9.91
CA ILE A 74 14.23 -3.21 8.65
C ILE A 74 15.72 -3.06 8.34
N ARG A 75 16.29 -1.88 8.55
CA ARG A 75 17.72 -1.65 8.31
C ARG A 75 18.62 -2.52 9.20
N ARG A 76 18.24 -2.65 10.47
CA ARG A 76 19.02 -3.42 11.42
C ARG A 76 18.91 -4.92 11.22
N ASP A 77 17.68 -5.40 11.03
CA ASP A 77 17.33 -6.81 11.14
C ASP A 77 17.03 -7.46 9.77
N GLY A 78 16.95 -6.66 8.70
CA GLY A 78 16.62 -7.15 7.34
C GLY A 78 15.30 -7.90 7.31
N VAL A 79 15.29 -9.06 6.68
CA VAL A 79 14.09 -9.93 6.60
C VAL A 79 13.61 -10.42 7.96
N ALA A 80 14.47 -10.51 8.96
CA ALA A 80 14.10 -10.88 10.33
C ALA A 80 13.25 -9.82 11.04
N ALA A 81 13.15 -8.61 10.47
CA ALA A 81 12.22 -7.58 10.96
C ALA A 81 10.76 -7.99 10.85
N PHE A 82 10.45 -8.98 10.01
CA PHE A 82 9.09 -9.41 9.74
C PHE A 82 8.81 -10.78 10.34
N PRO A 83 7.63 -10.94 10.97
CA PRO A 83 7.21 -12.26 11.42
C PRO A 83 7.03 -13.20 10.21
N PRO A 84 7.32 -14.50 10.39
CA PRO A 84 7.20 -15.48 9.30
C PRO A 84 5.74 -15.71 8.84
N ASP A 85 4.77 -15.38 9.69
CA ASP A 85 3.34 -15.65 9.48
C ASP A 85 2.53 -14.36 9.28
N LEU A 86 2.96 -13.50 8.37
CA LEU A 86 2.17 -12.33 8.00
C LEU A 86 0.89 -12.78 7.29
N THR A 87 -0.24 -12.32 7.81
CA THR A 87 -1.55 -12.57 7.20
C THR A 87 -2.07 -11.28 6.60
N GLY A 88 -2.42 -11.32 5.32
CA GLY A 88 -3.05 -10.21 4.62
C GLY A 88 -4.48 -9.98 5.09
N PRO A 89 -5.07 -8.86 4.71
CA PRO A 89 -6.46 -8.53 5.03
C PRO A 89 -7.48 -9.51 4.43
N ASP A 90 -7.08 -10.19 3.37
CA ASP A 90 -7.84 -11.26 2.69
C ASP A 90 -7.77 -12.61 3.43
N GLY A 91 -7.10 -12.66 4.58
CA GLY A 91 -6.88 -13.88 5.37
C GLY A 91 -5.82 -14.81 4.81
N LEU A 92 -5.20 -14.49 3.68
CA LEU A 92 -4.14 -15.29 3.07
C LEU A 92 -2.81 -15.01 3.76
N LYS A 93 -2.05 -16.06 4.00
CA LYS A 93 -0.71 -15.94 4.57
C LYS A 93 0.29 -15.56 3.48
N TYR A 94 1.09 -14.54 3.73
CA TYR A 94 2.27 -14.25 2.92
C TYR A 94 3.32 -15.34 3.15
N GLY A 95 4.05 -15.67 2.09
CA GLY A 95 5.18 -16.57 2.17
C GLY A 95 6.37 -15.97 2.92
N ARG A 96 7.46 -16.71 2.96
CA ARG A 96 8.70 -16.19 3.56
C ARG A 96 9.18 -14.96 2.80
N TRP A 97 9.67 -14.00 3.55
CA TRP A 97 10.36 -12.85 2.99
C TRP A 97 11.66 -13.28 2.31
N ALA A 98 11.89 -12.76 1.14
CA ALA A 98 13.11 -12.98 0.37
C ALA A 98 13.73 -11.63 -0.04
N SER A 99 15.04 -11.64 -0.25
CA SER A 99 15.75 -10.48 -0.78
C SER A 99 15.68 -10.44 -2.29
N THR A 100 15.72 -9.23 -2.86
CA THR A 100 15.90 -9.00 -4.29
C THR A 100 17.36 -9.25 -4.72
N PRO A 101 17.68 -9.52 -6.00
CA PRO A 101 16.76 -9.54 -7.14
C PRO A 101 15.70 -10.64 -7.06
N MET A 102 14.50 -10.32 -7.54
CA MET A 102 13.45 -11.33 -7.61
C MET A 102 13.82 -12.42 -8.63
N PRO A 103 13.50 -13.71 -8.35
CA PRO A 103 13.54 -14.75 -9.36
C PRO A 103 12.69 -14.38 -10.58
N GLN A 104 13.12 -14.79 -11.76
CA GLN A 104 12.52 -14.39 -13.03
C GLN A 104 11.02 -14.71 -13.12
N ASP A 105 10.60 -15.88 -12.64
CA ASP A 105 9.21 -16.31 -12.62
C ASP A 105 8.32 -15.43 -11.72
N ILE A 106 8.83 -15.02 -10.56
CA ILE A 106 8.15 -14.11 -9.63
C ILE A 106 8.08 -12.71 -10.25
N TYR A 107 9.19 -12.23 -10.81
CA TYR A 107 9.28 -10.93 -11.45
C TYR A 107 8.31 -10.82 -12.63
N GLU A 108 8.31 -11.78 -13.53
CA GLU A 108 7.40 -11.82 -14.67
C GLU A 108 5.93 -11.82 -14.21
N ARG A 109 5.61 -12.67 -13.25
CA ARG A 109 4.24 -12.83 -12.77
C ARG A 109 3.69 -11.58 -12.09
N TYR A 110 4.46 -10.94 -11.21
CA TYR A 110 3.95 -9.87 -10.35
C TYR A 110 4.35 -8.46 -10.77
N VAL A 111 5.39 -8.31 -11.58
CA VAL A 111 5.95 -7.00 -11.94
C VAL A 111 5.78 -6.68 -13.42
N LEU A 112 5.99 -7.64 -14.32
CA LEU A 112 5.95 -7.39 -15.76
C LEU A 112 4.63 -7.75 -16.42
N ASN A 113 4.05 -8.88 -16.10
CA ASN A 113 2.99 -9.47 -16.90
C ASN A 113 1.62 -8.84 -16.60
N ALA A 114 1.18 -7.97 -17.51
CA ALA A 114 -0.15 -7.36 -17.44
C ALA A 114 -1.31 -8.34 -17.67
N ALA A 115 -1.04 -9.55 -18.15
CA ALA A 115 -2.06 -10.59 -18.34
C ALA A 115 -2.47 -11.25 -17.01
N TYR A 116 -1.60 -11.21 -16.01
CA TYR A 116 -1.96 -11.61 -14.65
C TYR A 116 -2.31 -10.36 -13.86
N PRO A 117 -3.58 -10.16 -13.51
CA PRO A 117 -4.01 -8.97 -12.78
C PRO A 117 -3.64 -9.07 -11.28
N VAL A 118 -2.44 -9.53 -10.99
CA VAL A 118 -1.93 -9.72 -9.64
C VAL A 118 -0.61 -8.96 -9.53
N GLY A 119 -0.57 -7.97 -8.68
CA GLY A 119 0.68 -7.28 -8.41
C GLY A 119 0.79 -5.87 -8.99
N LEU A 120 2.00 -5.39 -9.04
CA LEU A 120 2.32 -3.99 -9.32
C LEU A 120 2.09 -3.56 -10.77
N ASN A 121 1.99 -4.50 -11.69
CA ASN A 121 1.77 -4.23 -13.12
C ASN A 121 0.39 -3.62 -13.44
N CYS A 122 -0.55 -3.70 -12.52
CA CYS A 122 -1.89 -3.15 -12.67
C CYS A 122 -1.96 -1.64 -12.53
N SER A 123 -1.03 -1.05 -11.83
CA SER A 123 -1.01 0.40 -11.68
C SER A 123 -0.20 1.04 -12.81
N ARG A 124 -0.77 2.10 -13.38
CA ARG A 124 -0.07 2.96 -14.34
C ARG A 124 0.43 4.19 -13.60
N GLY A 125 1.67 4.59 -13.81
CA GLY A 125 2.18 5.82 -13.22
C GLY A 125 3.69 5.91 -13.14
N THR A 126 4.16 7.01 -12.59
CA THR A 126 5.59 7.34 -12.44
C THR A 126 6.37 6.32 -11.61
N TRP A 127 5.70 5.66 -10.68
CA TRP A 127 6.31 4.69 -9.76
C TRP A 127 6.70 3.35 -10.41
N GLN A 128 6.27 3.07 -11.65
CA GLN A 128 6.62 1.82 -12.33
C GLN A 128 8.13 1.62 -12.48
N LYS A 129 8.87 2.68 -12.77
CA LYS A 129 10.32 2.60 -12.90
C LYS A 129 10.98 2.27 -11.58
N GLU A 130 10.49 2.84 -10.50
CA GLU A 130 11.06 2.68 -9.16
C GLU A 130 10.87 1.27 -8.62
N TRP A 131 9.66 0.72 -8.66
CA TRP A 131 9.47 -0.65 -8.15
C TRP A 131 10.10 -1.72 -9.04
N ARG A 132 10.19 -1.49 -10.37
CA ARG A 132 10.95 -2.40 -11.25
C ARG A 132 12.43 -2.40 -10.86
N ALA A 133 13.01 -1.22 -10.75
CA ALA A 133 14.39 -1.10 -10.28
C ALA A 133 14.58 -1.70 -8.89
N ALA A 134 13.60 -1.53 -7.99
CA ALA A 134 13.65 -2.12 -6.66
C ALA A 134 13.56 -3.66 -6.68
N ALA A 135 12.78 -4.23 -7.60
CA ALA A 135 12.67 -5.68 -7.77
C ALA A 135 13.95 -6.32 -8.34
N GLU A 136 14.69 -5.57 -9.16
CA GLU A 136 15.91 -6.01 -9.84
C GLU A 136 17.18 -5.76 -9.02
N LYS A 137 17.19 -4.69 -8.20
CA LYS A 137 18.36 -4.28 -7.41
C LYS A 137 18.44 -5.06 -6.10
N ALA A 138 19.60 -5.60 -5.76
CA ALA A 138 19.84 -6.26 -4.47
C ALA A 138 19.64 -5.29 -3.28
N GLY A 139 19.26 -5.85 -2.13
CA GLY A 139 19.11 -5.11 -0.87
C GLY A 139 17.68 -4.66 -0.55
N ASN A 140 16.72 -5.01 -1.38
CA ASN A 140 15.30 -4.85 -1.11
C ASN A 140 14.67 -6.19 -0.71
N TYR A 141 13.40 -6.19 -0.34
CA TYR A 141 12.72 -7.38 0.17
C TYR A 141 11.34 -7.52 -0.45
N TYR A 142 10.89 -8.75 -0.63
CA TYR A 142 9.55 -9.03 -1.12
C TYR A 142 8.92 -10.24 -0.45
N SER A 143 7.62 -10.30 -0.50
CA SER A 143 6.83 -11.47 -0.12
C SER A 143 5.54 -11.53 -0.94
N THR A 144 5.00 -12.71 -1.16
CA THR A 144 3.76 -12.92 -1.91
C THR A 144 2.88 -13.96 -1.24
N ASN A 145 1.58 -13.79 -1.36
CA ASN A 145 0.57 -14.74 -0.90
C ASN A 145 -0.15 -15.46 -2.06
N GLY A 146 0.37 -15.34 -3.28
CA GLY A 146 -0.24 -15.91 -4.49
C GLY A 146 -1.24 -14.99 -5.20
N LYS A 147 -1.87 -14.05 -4.46
CA LYS A 147 -2.79 -13.03 -5.00
C LYS A 147 -2.24 -11.62 -4.93
N ALA A 148 -1.36 -11.36 -3.99
CA ALA A 148 -0.74 -10.06 -3.79
C ALA A 148 0.79 -10.19 -3.67
N LEU A 149 1.48 -9.13 -4.01
CA LEU A 149 2.91 -8.94 -3.80
C LEU A 149 3.13 -7.74 -2.89
N ILE A 150 3.97 -7.88 -1.89
CA ILE A 150 4.55 -6.76 -1.16
C ILE A 150 6.01 -6.64 -1.57
N LEU A 151 6.41 -5.46 -2.02
CA LEU A 151 7.78 -5.11 -2.34
C LEU A 151 8.22 -3.94 -1.44
N LEU A 152 9.30 -4.13 -0.73
CA LEU A 152 9.90 -3.13 0.16
C LEU A 152 11.23 -2.67 -0.40
N TRP A 153 11.43 -1.35 -0.47
CA TRP A 153 12.71 -0.77 -0.89
C TRP A 153 13.03 0.50 -0.12
N ALA A 154 14.31 0.77 0.01
CA ALA A 154 14.79 2.03 0.53
C ALA A 154 14.66 3.11 -0.57
N SER A 155 13.91 4.17 -0.28
CA SER A 155 13.82 5.33 -1.17
C SER A 155 14.99 6.28 -0.91
N GLU A 156 15.69 6.65 -1.97
CA GLU A 156 16.78 7.63 -1.93
C GLU A 156 16.29 9.08 -2.04
N LEU A 157 14.97 9.29 -2.08
CA LEU A 157 14.36 10.60 -2.31
C LEU A 157 14.51 11.60 -1.14
N GLN A 158 15.07 11.17 -0.01
CA GLN A 158 15.26 12.02 1.18
C GLN A 158 16.65 11.84 1.78
N TYR A 159 17.14 12.85 2.52
CA TYR A 159 18.40 12.81 3.27
C TYR A 159 18.53 11.62 4.22
N ASN A 160 17.40 11.11 4.71
CA ASN A 160 17.31 9.83 5.43
C ASN A 160 16.51 8.86 4.57
N PRO A 161 17.13 7.80 4.03
CA PRO A 161 16.40 6.83 3.25
C PRO A 161 15.32 6.17 4.11
N ILE A 162 14.09 6.28 3.66
CA ILE A 162 12.90 5.66 4.24
C ILE A 162 12.56 4.40 3.46
N TYR A 163 11.96 3.40 4.12
CA TYR A 163 11.41 2.27 3.41
C TYR A 163 10.02 2.58 2.89
N LEU A 164 9.84 2.26 1.61
CA LEU A 164 8.55 2.25 0.94
C LEU A 164 8.08 0.81 0.79
N ALA A 165 6.78 0.62 0.97
CA ALA A 165 6.10 -0.64 0.74
C ALA A 165 5.13 -0.48 -0.43
N ALA A 166 5.36 -1.15 -1.55
CA ALA A 166 4.38 -1.27 -2.61
C ALA A 166 3.61 -2.57 -2.45
N VAL A 167 2.29 -2.49 -2.47
CA VAL A 167 1.38 -3.65 -2.47
C VAL A 167 0.63 -3.67 -3.78
N GLY A 168 0.86 -4.72 -4.55
CA GLY A 168 0.04 -5.01 -5.71
C GLY A 168 -1.04 -6.01 -5.33
N TYR A 169 -2.27 -5.75 -5.69
CA TYR A 169 -3.43 -6.54 -5.32
C TYR A 169 -4.39 -6.77 -6.48
N PHE A 170 -5.21 -7.80 -6.32
CA PHE A 170 -6.33 -8.10 -7.17
C PHE A 170 -7.58 -8.35 -6.33
N TYR A 171 -8.66 -7.68 -6.69
CA TYR A 171 -9.97 -7.86 -6.09
C TYR A 171 -10.96 -8.32 -7.15
N ASN A 172 -11.56 -9.48 -6.91
CA ASN A 172 -12.71 -9.98 -7.64
C ASN A 172 -13.90 -9.96 -6.69
N PRO A 173 -14.93 -9.13 -6.94
CA PRO A 173 -16.11 -9.03 -6.08
C PRO A 173 -16.92 -10.31 -6.07
#